data_28a2dc007faf445f16ea8897f5ecd319
#
_entry.id   28a2dc007faf445f16ea8897f5ecd319
#
_cell.length_a   1.000
_cell.length_b   1.000
_cell.length_c   1.000
_cell.angle_alpha   90.00
_cell.angle_beta   90.00
_cell.angle_gamma   90.00
#
_symmetry.space_group_name_H-M   'P 1'
#
loop_
_entity.id
_entity.type
_entity.pdbx_description
1 polymer ?
#
loop_
_entity_poly.entity_id
_entity_poly.type
_entity_poly.pdbx_seq_one_letter_code
_entity_poly.pdbx_strand_id
1 'polypeptide(L)' 'SCLTVEFMRAFAVNSGITLHQKCEYGENAHHITEALFKSLGLALKEAVQVEGDGVISTKGAL' A
#
# COMPACT_ATOMS: atom_id res chain seq x y z
N SER A 1 -3.46 -13.61 -10.49
CA SER A 1 -3.76 -12.23 -10.16
C SER A 1 -2.74 -11.31 -10.79
N CYS A 2 -3.02 -10.03 -10.73
CA CYS A 2 -2.20 -9.02 -11.39
C CYS A 2 -1.61 -8.10 -10.32
N LEU A 3 -0.30 -7.90 -10.38
CA LEU A 3 0.38 -7.04 -9.42
C LEU A 3 -0.23 -5.63 -9.41
N THR A 4 -0.53 -5.11 -10.59
CA THR A 4 -1.12 -3.79 -10.69
C THR A 4 -2.46 -3.71 -9.97
N VAL A 5 -3.30 -4.71 -10.19
CA VAL A 5 -4.62 -4.75 -9.56
C VAL A 5 -4.47 -4.86 -8.05
N GLU A 6 -3.58 -5.72 -7.58
CA GLU A 6 -3.37 -5.89 -6.15
C GLU A 6 -2.84 -4.61 -5.52
N PHE A 7 -1.92 -3.95 -6.22
CA PHE A 7 -1.38 -2.69 -5.73
C PHE A 7 -2.47 -1.63 -5.64
N MET A 8 -3.26 -1.49 -6.69
CA MET A 8 -4.31 -0.47 -6.70
C MET A 8 -5.32 -0.71 -5.60
N ARG A 9 -5.70 -1.97 -5.40
CA ARG A 9 -6.64 -2.30 -4.34
C ARG A 9 -6.04 -1.96 -2.97
N ALA A 10 -4.81 -2.39 -2.73
CA ALA A 10 -4.16 -2.16 -1.45
C ALA A 10 -3.96 -0.67 -1.19
N PHE A 11 -3.57 0.06 -2.23
CA PHE A 11 -3.37 1.49 -2.08
C PHE A 11 -4.68 2.21 -1.77
N ALA A 12 -5.75 1.83 -2.47
CA ALA A 12 -7.05 2.46 -2.22
C ALA A 12 -7.48 2.23 -0.77
N VAL A 13 -7.32 1.02 -0.26
CA VAL A 13 -7.71 0.70 1.11
C VAL A 13 -6.84 1.46 2.11
N ASN A 14 -5.53 1.36 1.96
CA ASN A 14 -4.61 1.99 2.91
C ASN A 14 -4.70 3.51 2.90
N SER A 15 -4.80 4.10 1.71
CA SER A 15 -4.90 5.55 1.62
C SER A 15 -6.24 6.05 2.16
N GLY A 16 -7.32 5.30 1.93
CA GLY A 16 -8.62 5.67 2.45
C GLY A 16 -8.64 5.70 3.97
N ILE A 17 -8.07 4.68 4.59
CA ILE A 17 -7.99 4.63 6.05
C ILE A 17 -7.12 5.78 6.55
N THR A 18 -5.99 6.01 5.90
CA THR A 18 -5.06 7.07 6.30
C THR A 18 -5.73 8.44 6.23
N LEU A 19 -6.42 8.72 5.13
CA LEU A 19 -7.09 10.00 4.96
C LEU A 19 -8.18 10.19 6.01
N HIS A 20 -8.93 9.13 6.26
CA HIS A 20 -9.99 9.20 7.28
C HIS A 20 -9.41 9.56 8.63
N GLN A 21 -8.35 8.86 9.05
CA GLN A 21 -7.73 9.12 10.34
C GLN A 21 -7.15 10.52 10.43
N LYS A 22 -6.47 10.97 9.37
CA LYS A 22 -5.85 12.29 9.39
C LYS A 22 -6.89 13.40 9.44
N CYS A 23 -8.01 13.21 8.76
CA CYS A 23 -9.09 14.19 8.82
C CYS A 23 -9.69 14.24 10.21
N GLU A 24 -9.83 13.08 10.87
CA GLU A 24 -10.36 13.02 12.22
C GLU A 24 -9.52 13.82 13.21
N TYR A 25 -8.20 13.78 13.02
CA TYR A 25 -7.30 14.45 13.93
C TYR A 25 -6.88 15.85 13.47
N GLY A 26 -7.43 16.32 12.36
CA GLY A 26 -7.13 17.67 11.89
C GLY A 26 -5.69 17.84 11.47
N GLU A 27 -5.09 16.81 10.90
CA GLU A 27 -3.71 16.86 10.46
C GLU A 27 -3.53 17.84 9.32
N ASN A 28 -2.35 18.48 9.26
CA ASN A 28 -2.08 19.42 8.18
C ASN A 28 -1.66 18.70 6.89
N ALA A 29 -1.60 19.46 5.80
CA ALA A 29 -1.33 18.89 4.48
C ALA A 29 0.00 18.15 4.42
N HIS A 30 1.02 18.66 5.12
CA HIS A 30 2.32 18.02 5.10
C HIS A 30 2.25 16.61 5.69
N HIS A 31 1.59 16.47 6.83
CA HIS A 31 1.45 15.19 7.48
C HIS A 31 0.58 14.24 6.66
N ILE A 32 -0.43 14.77 6.00
CA ILE A 32 -1.27 13.95 5.14
C ILE A 32 -0.46 13.43 3.97
N THR A 33 0.37 14.27 3.36
CA THR A 33 1.21 13.87 2.24
C THR A 33 2.18 12.77 2.66
N GLU A 34 2.84 12.94 3.81
CA GLU A 34 3.75 11.93 4.30
C GLU A 34 3.03 10.61 4.53
N ALA A 35 1.85 10.68 5.11
CA ALA A 35 1.08 9.47 5.39
C ALA A 35 0.65 8.77 4.11
N LEU A 36 0.34 9.53 3.06
CA LEU A 36 -0.02 8.94 1.78
C LEU A 36 1.17 8.26 1.13
N PHE A 37 2.37 8.86 1.23
CA PHE A 37 3.56 8.19 0.71
C PHE A 37 3.85 6.91 1.47
N LYS A 38 3.63 6.92 2.77
CA LYS A 38 3.78 5.71 3.55
C LYS A 38 2.77 4.65 3.11
N SER A 39 1.53 5.08 2.85
CA SER A 39 0.51 4.17 2.35
C SER A 39 0.90 3.55 1.02
N LEU A 40 1.55 4.35 0.17
CA LEU A 40 2.01 3.86 -1.12
C LEU A 40 3.03 2.73 -0.92
N GLY A 41 3.98 2.93 -0.03
CA GLY A 41 4.97 1.90 0.27
C GLY A 41 4.35 0.65 0.84
N LEU A 42 3.39 0.81 1.75
CA LEU A 42 2.70 -0.34 2.33
C LEU A 42 1.90 -1.09 1.28
N ALA A 43 1.28 -0.37 0.36
CA ALA A 43 0.51 -1.01 -0.70
C ALA A 43 1.41 -1.80 -1.64
N LEU A 44 2.57 -1.26 -1.96
CA LEU A 44 3.54 -1.98 -2.78
C LEU A 44 3.99 -3.26 -2.07
N LYS A 45 4.30 -3.15 -0.81
CA LYS A 45 4.73 -4.30 -0.03
C LYS A 45 3.65 -5.37 0.00
N GLU A 46 2.42 -4.96 0.25
CA GLU A 46 1.32 -5.91 0.31
C GLU A 46 1.08 -6.58 -1.04
N ALA A 47 1.11 -5.79 -2.12
CA ALA A 47 0.89 -6.35 -3.44
C ALA A 47 1.98 -7.35 -3.82
N VAL A 48 3.22 -7.02 -3.50
CA VAL A 48 4.33 -7.92 -3.78
C VAL A 48 4.19 -9.20 -2.97
N GLN A 49 3.75 -9.10 -1.73
CA GLN A 49 3.56 -10.28 -0.91
C GLN A 49 2.48 -11.20 -1.47
N VAL A 50 1.38 -10.60 -1.96
CA VAL A 50 0.31 -11.40 -2.54
C VAL A 50 0.80 -12.13 -3.79
N GLU A 51 1.48 -11.41 -4.67
CA GLU A 51 2.06 -12.02 -5.87
C GLU A 51 3.18 -12.98 -5.49
N GLY A 52 3.93 -12.60 -4.46
CA GLY A 52 5.04 -13.40 -4.01
C GLY A 52 4.66 -14.77 -3.52
N ASP A 53 3.47 -14.88 -2.93
CA ASP A 53 2.98 -16.18 -2.49
C ASP A 53 2.87 -17.15 -3.66
N GLY A 54 2.57 -16.61 -4.84
CA GLY A 54 2.45 -17.43 -6.03
C GLY A 54 3.76 -17.58 -6.78
N VAL A 55 4.78 -16.82 -6.42
CA VAL A 55 6.06 -16.86 -7.12
C VAL A 55 7.23 -17.09 -6.17
N ILE A 56 6.97 -17.75 -5.11
CA ILE A 56 7.98 -18.04 -4.10
C ILE A 56 9.17 -18.75 -4.70
N SER A 57 8.91 -19.66 -5.60
CA SER A 57 10.00 -20.40 -6.24
C SER A 57 10.91 -19.45 -7.02
N THR A 58 10.31 -18.45 -7.64
CA THR A 58 11.10 -17.45 -8.35
C THR A 58 11.98 -16.69 -7.39
N LYS A 59 11.41 -16.31 -6.27
CA LYS A 59 12.18 -15.63 -5.26
C LYS A 59 13.33 -16.50 -4.78
N GLY A 60 13.04 -17.78 -4.61
CA GLY A 60 14.08 -18.70 -4.20
C GLY A 60 15.16 -18.84 -5.24
N ALA A 61 14.84 -18.60 -6.49
CA ALA A 61 15.81 -18.69 -7.58
C ALA A 61 16.74 -17.49 -7.59
N LEU A 62 16.33 -16.43 -6.99
CA LEU A 62 17.16 -15.25 -6.94
C LEU A 62 18.31 -15.43 -5.98
#